data_3d2a731b329bca9106fd1a722381066c
#
_entry.id   3d2a731b329bca9106fd1a722381066c
#
_cell.length_a   1.000
_cell.length_b   1.000
_cell.length_c   1.000
_cell.angle_alpha   90.00
_cell.angle_beta   90.00
_cell.angle_gamma   90.00
#
_symmetry.space_group_name_H-M   'P 1'
#
loop_
_entity.id
_entity.type
_entity.pdbx_description
1 polymer ?
#
loop_
_entity_poly.entity_id
_entity_poly.type
_entity_poly.pdbx_seq_one_letter_code
_entity_poly.pdbx_strand_id
1 'polypeptide(L)'
;IGFAQPNHSLLEQHDLLMANLFAQGEALAFGKTLQEVIAEGVPAHQQAARVFPGNRPSTTILAPRLTPNVLGQLIALYEQIVLVQGTVWGVNSFDQWGVELGKALANRITPELAGDAEPQHDTGTNALIRWYRATRSA
;
A
#
# COMPACT_ATOMS: atom_id res chain seq x y z
N ILE A 1 -8.46 8.84 -4.88
CA ILE A 1 -8.89 9.03 -6.28
C ILE A 1 -10.32 8.57 -6.38
N GLY A 2 -11.22 9.37 -7.00
CA GLY A 2 -12.61 9.03 -7.24
C GLY A 2 -13.08 9.42 -8.64
N PHE A 3 -14.18 8.81 -9.05
CA PHE A 3 -14.81 9.05 -10.36
C PHE A 3 -16.29 9.37 -10.14
N ALA A 4 -16.76 10.49 -10.68
CA ALA A 4 -18.15 10.93 -10.48
C ALA A 4 -19.18 9.98 -11.11
N GLN A 5 -18.83 9.36 -12.23
CA GLN A 5 -19.71 8.41 -12.94
C GLN A 5 -19.14 6.99 -12.84
N PRO A 6 -19.95 6.00 -12.42
CA PRO A 6 -19.55 4.61 -12.41
C PRO A 6 -19.46 4.01 -13.82
N ASN A 7 -18.73 2.90 -13.94
CA ASN A 7 -18.71 2.05 -15.15
C ASN A 7 -19.65 0.82 -15.03
N HIS A 8 -20.54 0.83 -14.05
CA HIS A 8 -21.51 -0.24 -13.74
C HIS A 8 -22.88 0.38 -13.38
N SER A 9 -23.89 -0.45 -13.22
CA SER A 9 -25.27 -0.04 -12.93
C SER A 9 -25.60 0.08 -11.43
N LEU A 10 -24.66 -0.22 -10.53
CA LEU A 10 -24.88 -0.24 -9.08
C LEU A 10 -24.68 1.16 -8.49
N LEU A 11 -25.65 2.07 -8.72
CA LEU A 11 -25.54 3.49 -8.34
C LEU A 11 -25.42 3.70 -6.83
N GLU A 12 -26.22 2.99 -6.02
CA GLU A 12 -26.20 3.13 -4.57
C GLU A 12 -24.83 2.74 -3.96
N GLN A 13 -24.21 1.66 -4.48
CA GLN A 13 -22.86 1.28 -4.04
C GLN A 13 -21.82 2.31 -4.49
N HIS A 14 -22.02 2.92 -5.65
CA HIS A 14 -21.12 3.96 -6.11
C HIS A 14 -21.21 5.22 -5.23
N ASP A 15 -22.42 5.63 -4.88
CA ASP A 15 -22.65 6.78 -3.99
C ASP A 15 -22.03 6.51 -2.59
N LEU A 16 -22.18 5.28 -2.08
CA LEU A 16 -21.53 4.88 -0.83
C LEU A 16 -20.01 4.93 -0.92
N LEU A 17 -19.42 4.47 -2.02
CA LEU A 17 -17.98 4.56 -2.27
C LEU A 17 -17.49 6.02 -2.29
N MET A 18 -18.21 6.90 -2.98
CA MET A 18 -17.88 8.33 -3.06
C MET A 18 -18.05 9.03 -1.70
N ALA A 19 -19.10 8.70 -0.95
CA ALA A 19 -19.30 9.21 0.40
C ALA A 19 -18.12 8.81 1.32
N ASN A 20 -17.67 7.56 1.26
CA ASN A 20 -16.49 7.11 2.01
C ASN A 20 -15.21 7.86 1.59
N LEU A 21 -15.00 8.10 0.30
CA LEU A 21 -13.87 8.90 -0.18
C LEU A 21 -13.84 10.29 0.44
N PHE A 22 -14.97 10.97 0.47
CA PHE A 22 -15.09 12.31 1.05
C PHE A 22 -14.92 12.29 2.56
N ALA A 23 -15.57 11.34 3.25
CA ALA A 23 -15.48 11.18 4.68
C ALA A 23 -14.04 10.90 5.18
N GLN A 24 -13.25 10.14 4.41
CA GLN A 24 -11.83 9.92 4.75
C GLN A 24 -11.03 11.23 4.70
N GLY A 25 -11.24 12.08 3.69
CA GLY A 25 -10.61 13.39 3.61
C GLY A 25 -11.00 14.30 4.78
N GLU A 26 -12.28 14.32 5.14
CA GLU A 26 -12.81 15.08 6.27
C GLU A 26 -12.24 14.57 7.61
N ALA A 27 -12.22 13.25 7.82
CA ALA A 27 -11.68 12.65 9.03
C ALA A 27 -10.17 12.96 9.21
N LEU A 28 -9.39 12.94 8.12
CA LEU A 28 -7.98 13.33 8.17
C LEU A 28 -7.80 14.83 8.51
N ALA A 29 -8.65 15.69 7.96
CA ALA A 29 -8.56 17.13 8.17
C ALA A 29 -8.96 17.54 9.60
N PHE A 30 -10.08 17.06 10.10
CA PHE A 30 -10.69 17.53 11.34
C PHE A 30 -10.47 16.59 12.52
N GLY A 31 -10.40 15.28 12.25
CA GLY A 31 -10.24 14.28 13.29
C GLY A 31 -11.50 14.12 14.16
N LYS A 32 -11.28 13.70 15.41
CA LYS A 32 -12.32 13.51 16.43
C LYS A 32 -11.74 13.72 17.82
N THR A 33 -12.32 14.61 18.58
CA THR A 33 -11.83 14.97 19.92
C THR A 33 -12.27 13.93 20.97
N LEU A 34 -11.58 13.93 22.12
CA LEU A 34 -11.98 13.10 23.26
C LEU A 34 -13.38 13.45 23.75
N GLN A 35 -13.76 14.74 23.71
CA GLN A 35 -15.09 15.19 24.15
C GLN A 35 -16.20 14.61 23.27
N GLU A 36 -16.02 14.57 21.96
CA GLU A 36 -16.95 13.95 21.02
C GLU A 36 -17.04 12.44 21.25
N VAL A 37 -15.90 11.78 21.46
CA VAL A 37 -15.87 10.34 21.76
C VAL A 37 -16.62 10.01 23.05
N ILE A 38 -16.50 10.83 24.10
CA ILE A 38 -17.23 10.68 25.36
C ILE A 38 -18.73 10.91 25.15
N ALA A 39 -19.10 11.95 24.39
CA ALA A 39 -20.49 12.27 24.09
C ALA A 39 -21.22 11.15 23.32
N GLU A 40 -20.49 10.35 22.55
CA GLU A 40 -21.01 9.14 21.87
C GLU A 40 -21.23 7.95 22.80
N GLY A 41 -20.92 8.06 24.08
CA GLY A 41 -21.10 6.97 25.05
C GLY A 41 -20.04 5.87 24.95
N VAL A 42 -18.88 6.15 24.36
CA VAL A 42 -17.80 5.16 24.23
C VAL A 42 -17.25 4.77 25.60
N PRO A 43 -17.10 3.46 25.91
CA PRO A 43 -16.54 2.99 27.18
C PRO A 43 -15.13 3.57 27.42
N ALA A 44 -14.84 3.94 28.67
CA ALA A 44 -13.60 4.66 29.04
C ALA A 44 -12.31 3.97 28.53
N HIS A 45 -12.25 2.65 28.57
CA HIS A 45 -11.08 1.88 28.13
C HIS A 45 -10.84 1.91 26.60
N GLN A 46 -11.84 2.37 25.81
CA GLN A 46 -11.74 2.50 24.34
C GLN A 46 -11.58 3.95 23.88
N GLN A 47 -11.82 4.92 24.75
CA GLN A 47 -11.90 6.34 24.34
C GLN A 47 -10.60 6.82 23.68
N ALA A 48 -9.45 6.53 24.28
CA ALA A 48 -8.15 6.97 23.77
C ALA A 48 -7.84 6.43 22.35
N ALA A 49 -8.28 5.21 22.05
CA ALA A 49 -8.10 4.59 20.74
C ALA A 49 -9.01 5.17 19.66
N ARG A 50 -10.06 5.92 20.02
CA ARG A 50 -11.02 6.53 19.10
C ARG A 50 -10.85 8.03 18.92
N VAL A 51 -9.82 8.62 19.52
CA VAL A 51 -9.43 10.01 19.29
C VAL A 51 -8.54 10.09 18.04
N PHE A 52 -8.87 10.99 17.15
CA PHE A 52 -8.08 11.26 15.95
C PHE A 52 -7.66 12.74 15.96
N PRO A 53 -6.36 13.04 15.88
CA PRO A 53 -5.89 14.41 16.06
C PRO A 53 -6.27 15.36 14.92
N GLY A 54 -6.67 14.86 13.75
CA GLY A 54 -6.90 15.69 12.57
C GLY A 54 -5.62 16.35 12.05
N ASN A 55 -5.79 17.48 11.35
CA ASN A 55 -4.68 18.26 10.77
C ASN A 55 -3.70 17.38 9.93
N ARG A 56 -4.23 16.42 9.20
CA ARG A 56 -3.47 15.54 8.29
C ARG A 56 -3.78 15.95 6.86
N PRO A 57 -2.81 16.50 6.12
CA PRO A 57 -3.04 16.88 4.74
C PRO A 57 -3.32 15.64 3.87
N SER A 58 -4.21 15.79 2.93
CA SER A 58 -4.52 14.78 1.92
C SER A 58 -4.72 15.44 0.56
N THR A 59 -4.57 14.66 -0.51
CA THR A 59 -4.85 15.09 -1.86
C THR A 59 -5.97 14.23 -2.44
N THR A 60 -7.05 14.88 -2.85
CA THR A 60 -8.17 14.20 -3.51
C THR A 60 -8.14 14.52 -5.00
N ILE A 61 -8.07 13.48 -5.83
CA ILE A 61 -8.15 13.58 -7.30
C ILE A 61 -9.52 13.07 -7.72
N LEU A 62 -10.29 13.93 -8.39
CA LEU A 62 -11.59 13.57 -8.93
C LEU A 62 -11.57 13.68 -10.45
N ALA A 63 -12.14 12.69 -11.12
CA ALA A 63 -12.37 12.73 -12.57
C ALA A 63 -13.82 12.38 -12.89
N PRO A 64 -14.36 12.82 -14.05
CA PRO A 64 -15.74 12.54 -14.42
C PRO A 64 -16.03 11.04 -14.50
N ARG A 65 -15.16 10.25 -15.11
CA ARG A 65 -15.31 8.81 -15.31
C ARG A 65 -13.97 8.15 -15.54
N LEU A 66 -13.83 6.89 -15.10
CA LEU A 66 -12.66 6.08 -15.45
C LEU A 66 -12.76 5.62 -16.91
N THR A 67 -12.03 6.27 -17.78
CA THR A 67 -11.86 5.93 -19.19
C THR A 67 -10.41 5.53 -19.45
N PRO A 68 -10.07 4.87 -20.59
CA PRO A 68 -8.69 4.62 -20.97
C PRO A 68 -7.82 5.90 -21.00
N ASN A 69 -8.39 7.02 -21.45
CA ASN A 69 -7.72 8.32 -21.45
C ASN A 69 -7.40 8.80 -20.02
N VAL A 70 -8.38 8.77 -19.12
CA VAL A 70 -8.20 9.18 -17.72
C VAL A 70 -7.21 8.25 -17.00
N LEU A 71 -7.25 6.95 -17.27
CA LEU A 71 -6.27 6.01 -16.73
C LEU A 71 -4.86 6.35 -17.21
N GLY A 72 -4.68 6.63 -18.50
CA GLY A 72 -3.38 7.05 -19.05
C GLY A 72 -2.85 8.34 -18.41
N GLN A 73 -3.73 9.32 -18.16
CA GLN A 73 -3.37 10.54 -17.44
C GLN A 73 -2.93 10.27 -16.00
N LEU A 74 -3.61 9.35 -15.29
CA LEU A 74 -3.23 8.98 -13.92
C LEU A 74 -1.87 8.27 -13.89
N ILE A 75 -1.61 7.35 -14.83
CA ILE A 75 -0.32 6.68 -14.95
C ILE A 75 0.78 7.73 -15.16
N ALA A 76 0.61 8.60 -16.16
CA ALA A 76 1.59 9.65 -16.46
C ALA A 76 1.81 10.60 -15.26
N LEU A 77 0.75 10.95 -14.53
CA LEU A 77 0.85 11.76 -13.31
C LEU A 77 1.76 11.10 -12.28
N TYR A 78 1.55 9.81 -11.99
CA TYR A 78 2.36 9.10 -10.99
C TYR A 78 3.80 8.87 -11.46
N GLU A 79 4.04 8.62 -12.74
CA GLU A 79 5.38 8.57 -13.30
C GLU A 79 6.12 9.90 -13.09
N GLN A 80 5.46 11.03 -13.38
CA GLN A 80 6.03 12.35 -13.16
C GLN A 80 6.26 12.65 -11.67
N ILE A 81 5.36 12.24 -10.79
CA ILE A 81 5.55 12.40 -9.33
C ILE A 81 6.81 11.67 -8.88
N VAL A 82 7.01 10.42 -9.29
CA VAL A 82 8.20 9.62 -8.94
C VAL A 82 9.48 10.28 -9.48
N LEU A 83 9.46 10.74 -10.74
CA LEU A 83 10.61 11.42 -11.36
C LEU A 83 10.97 12.69 -10.58
N VAL A 84 9.98 13.55 -10.32
CA VAL A 84 10.22 14.83 -9.63
C VAL A 84 10.69 14.60 -8.18
N GLN A 85 10.06 13.68 -7.45
CA GLN A 85 10.47 13.33 -6.09
C GLN A 85 11.90 12.80 -6.06
N GLY A 86 12.24 11.87 -6.96
CA GLY A 86 13.61 11.34 -7.09
C GLY A 86 14.62 12.47 -7.35
N THR A 87 14.29 13.40 -8.27
CA THR A 87 15.14 14.55 -8.57
C THR A 87 15.34 15.45 -7.35
N VAL A 88 14.26 15.78 -6.64
CA VAL A 88 14.31 16.64 -5.44
C VAL A 88 15.11 16.00 -4.31
N TRP A 89 14.99 14.70 -4.12
CA TRP A 89 15.70 13.96 -3.07
C TRP A 89 17.10 13.50 -3.47
N GLY A 90 17.52 13.73 -4.71
CA GLY A 90 18.83 13.27 -5.23
C GLY A 90 18.90 11.74 -5.34
N VAL A 91 17.78 11.07 -5.57
CA VAL A 91 17.66 9.63 -5.75
C VAL A 91 17.42 9.33 -7.23
N ASN A 92 18.11 8.31 -7.77
CA ASN A 92 17.86 7.86 -9.13
C ASN A 92 16.51 7.12 -9.24
N SER A 93 15.52 7.77 -9.85
CA SER A 93 14.17 7.21 -10.03
C SER A 93 14.11 5.98 -10.94
N PHE A 94 15.18 5.70 -11.69
CA PHE A 94 15.27 4.58 -12.63
C PHE A 94 16.09 3.41 -12.09
N ASP A 95 16.46 3.43 -10.80
CA ASP A 95 17.26 2.41 -10.16
C ASP A 95 16.46 1.66 -9.10
N GLN A 96 16.78 0.37 -8.94
CA GLN A 96 16.10 -0.53 -8.00
C GLN A 96 17.11 -1.35 -7.18
N TRP A 97 18.03 -0.70 -6.50
CA TRP A 97 19.11 -1.36 -5.75
C TRP A 97 18.61 -2.39 -4.73
N GLY A 98 17.45 -2.17 -4.13
CA GLY A 98 16.83 -3.15 -3.24
C GLY A 98 16.47 -4.47 -3.91
N VAL A 99 16.16 -4.45 -5.20
CA VAL A 99 15.87 -5.66 -6.00
C VAL A 99 17.15 -6.43 -6.32
N GLU A 100 18.28 -5.75 -6.48
CA GLU A 100 19.57 -6.38 -6.78
C GLU A 100 20.07 -7.26 -5.65
N LEU A 101 19.93 -6.82 -4.41
CA LEU A 101 20.26 -7.63 -3.25
C LEU A 101 19.45 -8.93 -3.22
N GLY A 102 18.14 -8.84 -3.49
CA GLY A 102 17.25 -10.00 -3.58
C GLY A 102 17.68 -10.99 -4.66
N LYS A 103 18.05 -10.50 -5.85
CA LYS A 103 18.58 -11.33 -6.95
C LYS A 103 19.91 -11.99 -6.58
N ALA A 104 20.83 -11.26 -5.96
CA ALA A 104 22.11 -11.79 -5.53
C ALA A 104 21.94 -12.93 -4.49
N LEU A 105 21.03 -12.76 -3.54
CA LEU A 105 20.69 -13.80 -2.57
C LEU A 105 19.99 -15.00 -3.23
N ALA A 106 19.04 -14.76 -4.12
CA ALA A 106 18.36 -15.82 -4.88
C ALA A 106 19.34 -16.66 -5.71
N ASN A 107 20.32 -16.02 -6.36
CA ASN A 107 21.36 -16.72 -7.12
C ASN A 107 22.26 -17.62 -6.25
N ARG A 108 22.43 -17.31 -4.96
CA ARG A 108 23.13 -18.19 -4.01
C ARG A 108 22.25 -19.35 -3.57
N ILE A 109 20.96 -19.11 -3.33
CA ILE A 109 20.01 -20.12 -2.86
C ILE A 109 19.63 -21.11 -3.98
N THR A 110 19.51 -20.65 -5.22
CA THR A 110 19.06 -21.49 -6.34
C THR A 110 19.83 -22.82 -6.48
N PRO A 111 21.17 -22.86 -6.51
CA PRO A 111 21.90 -24.12 -6.58
C PRO A 111 21.69 -24.98 -5.33
N GLU A 112 21.51 -24.36 -4.17
CA GLU A 112 21.26 -25.10 -2.93
C GLU A 112 19.88 -25.77 -2.91
N LEU A 113 18.87 -25.24 -3.62
CA LEU A 113 17.56 -25.90 -3.73
C LEU A 113 17.61 -27.21 -4.52
N ALA A 114 18.57 -27.37 -5.42
CA ALA A 114 18.73 -28.56 -6.25
C ALA A 114 19.76 -29.55 -5.67
N GLY A 115 20.65 -29.10 -4.81
CA GLY A 115 21.74 -29.90 -4.26
C GLY A 115 21.39 -30.58 -2.92
N ASP A 116 22.26 -31.48 -2.47
CA ASP A 116 22.13 -32.20 -1.18
C ASP A 116 23.03 -31.62 -0.08
N ALA A 117 23.90 -30.69 -0.43
CA ALA A 117 24.81 -30.07 0.56
C ALA A 117 24.02 -29.24 1.60
N GLU A 118 24.59 -29.16 2.82
CA GLU A 118 23.98 -28.36 3.88
C GLU A 118 23.94 -26.86 3.49
N PRO A 119 22.76 -26.20 3.55
CA PRO A 119 22.64 -24.79 3.20
C PRO A 119 23.44 -23.89 4.15
N GLN A 120 24.05 -22.84 3.61
CA GLN A 120 24.91 -21.93 4.38
C GLN A 120 24.32 -20.51 4.47
N HIS A 121 23.15 -20.40 5.08
CA HIS A 121 22.45 -19.15 5.35
C HIS A 121 22.11 -19.03 6.84
N ASP A 122 21.27 -18.08 7.20
CA ASP A 122 20.69 -18.01 8.54
C ASP A 122 19.78 -19.22 8.83
N THR A 123 19.51 -19.43 10.12
CA THR A 123 18.73 -20.60 10.60
C THR A 123 17.37 -20.72 9.94
N GLY A 124 16.67 -19.57 9.72
CA GLY A 124 15.35 -19.54 9.10
C GLY A 124 15.41 -19.94 7.63
N THR A 125 16.30 -19.34 6.86
CA THR A 125 16.51 -19.66 5.44
C THR A 125 16.94 -21.11 5.25
N ASN A 126 17.85 -21.62 6.06
CA ASN A 126 18.26 -23.02 6.03
C ASN A 126 17.10 -23.98 6.29
N ALA A 127 16.24 -23.66 7.25
CA ALA A 127 15.05 -24.47 7.54
C ALA A 127 14.07 -24.50 6.34
N LEU A 128 13.87 -23.37 5.68
CA LEU A 128 13.02 -23.28 4.50
C LEU A 128 13.59 -24.07 3.32
N ILE A 129 14.91 -24.03 3.07
CA ILE A 129 15.56 -24.79 2.00
C ILE A 129 15.40 -26.29 2.26
N ARG A 130 15.66 -26.76 3.49
CA ARG A 130 15.49 -28.17 3.85
C ARG A 130 14.05 -28.64 3.69
N TRP A 131 13.08 -27.85 4.17
CA TRP A 131 11.67 -28.17 4.00
C TRP A 131 11.28 -28.24 2.53
N TYR A 132 11.71 -27.28 1.72
CA TYR A 132 11.44 -27.27 0.28
C TYR A 132 11.98 -28.52 -0.42
N ARG A 133 13.26 -28.89 -0.15
CA ARG A 133 13.89 -30.10 -0.72
C ARG A 133 13.11 -31.36 -0.37
N ALA A 134 12.76 -31.52 0.92
CA ALA A 134 12.01 -32.68 1.41
C ALA A 134 10.62 -32.79 0.76
N THR A 135 9.93 -31.67 0.59
CA THR A 135 8.56 -31.66 0.04
C THR A 135 8.53 -31.79 -1.48
N ARG A 136 9.53 -31.24 -2.18
CA ARG A 136 9.63 -31.30 -3.64
C ARG A 136 9.94 -32.72 -4.14
N SER A 137 10.65 -33.50 -3.35
CA SER A 137 11.08 -34.86 -3.72
C SER A 137 10.03 -35.93 -3.38
N ALA A 138 8.91 -35.56 -2.79
CA ALA A 138 7.77 -36.41 -2.48
C ALA A 138 6.75 -36.38 -3.62
#